data_8fdfa31f2120d1974ecc1f8c8a8f96d7
#
_entry.id   8fdfa31f2120d1974ecc1f8c8a8f96d7
#
_cell.length_a   1.000
_cell.length_b   1.000
_cell.length_c   1.000
_cell.angle_alpha   90.00
_cell.angle_beta   90.00
_cell.angle_gamma   90.00
#
_symmetry.space_group_name_H-M   'P 1'
#
loop_
_entity.id
_entity.type
_entity.pdbx_description
1 polymer ?
#
loop_
_entity_poly.entity_id
_entity_poly.type
_entity_poly.pdbx_seq_one_letter_code
_entity_poly.pdbx_strand_id
1 'polypeptide(L)'
;MSNSFGARWFDENWKPQFDQPEWKKTLQFYVDLMKADGPEGASSNGFNENLALFQQGKCGMWIDATVAASFVSDPKASKVADKVGYALAPDNGLGKRGNWLWAWSLAIPAGTKKADAAEKFVSWATSKHYIELVASKEGWANVPPGTRTSLYNNPEYQKAAPFAKMTLDSINAADPTHPTVKPVPYVGVQFVAIPEFQGLGTTVGQLFSAALAGQSSVDDALKQAQDAATAAMTEGGYIK
;
A
#
# COMPACT_ATOMS: atom_id res chain seq x y z
N MET A 1 6.91 -0.12 -4.70
CA MET A 1 8.25 0.26 -5.23
C MET A 1 8.76 -0.75 -6.25
N SER A 2 8.91 -2.05 -5.93
CA SER A 2 9.46 -3.07 -6.85
C SER A 2 8.82 -3.06 -8.25
N ASN A 3 7.51 -2.92 -8.35
CA ASN A 3 6.79 -2.81 -9.62
C ASN A 3 7.29 -1.62 -10.48
N SER A 4 7.61 -0.47 -9.86
CA SER A 4 8.14 0.71 -10.55
C SER A 4 9.57 0.53 -11.06
N PHE A 5 10.29 -0.48 -10.57
CA PHE A 5 11.61 -0.88 -11.05
C PHE A 5 11.55 -2.07 -12.02
N GLY A 6 10.36 -2.59 -12.32
CA GLY A 6 10.15 -3.74 -13.21
C GLY A 6 10.36 -5.10 -12.54
N ALA A 7 10.57 -5.13 -11.22
CA ALA A 7 10.72 -6.38 -10.48
C ALA A 7 9.37 -7.10 -10.31
N ARG A 8 9.40 -8.42 -10.33
CA ARG A 8 8.27 -9.32 -10.09
C ARG A 8 8.65 -10.42 -9.11
N TRP A 9 7.68 -10.95 -8.35
CA TRP A 9 7.93 -12.02 -7.41
C TRP A 9 8.28 -13.33 -8.11
N PHE A 10 7.49 -13.67 -9.13
CA PHE A 10 7.61 -14.90 -9.90
C PHE A 10 7.52 -14.61 -11.39
N ASP A 11 8.18 -15.42 -12.21
CA ASP A 11 7.96 -15.43 -13.65
C ASP A 11 6.68 -16.23 -14.00
N GLU A 12 6.38 -16.34 -15.29
CA GLU A 12 5.19 -17.02 -15.80
C GLU A 12 5.14 -18.52 -15.45
N ASN A 13 6.26 -19.10 -15.04
CA ASN A 13 6.40 -20.49 -14.61
C ASN A 13 6.53 -20.63 -13.09
N TRP A 14 6.13 -19.61 -12.33
CA TRP A 14 6.22 -19.55 -10.87
C TRP A 14 7.64 -19.59 -10.30
N LYS A 15 8.66 -19.41 -11.12
CA LYS A 15 10.04 -19.33 -10.63
C LYS A 15 10.30 -18.01 -9.94
N PRO A 16 10.79 -18.02 -8.70
CA PRO A 16 11.15 -16.80 -7.98
C PRO A 16 12.16 -15.95 -8.75
N GLN A 17 12.07 -14.64 -8.60
CA GLN A 17 12.83 -13.68 -9.40
C GLN A 17 13.70 -12.73 -8.56
N PHE A 18 13.99 -13.06 -7.30
CA PHE A 18 14.76 -12.17 -6.42
C PHE A 18 16.24 -12.07 -6.81
N ASP A 19 16.75 -13.00 -7.59
CA ASP A 19 18.10 -12.97 -8.18
C ASP A 19 18.23 -12.06 -9.41
N GLN A 20 17.11 -11.48 -9.89
CA GLN A 20 17.12 -10.63 -11.07
C GLN A 20 17.60 -9.21 -10.78
N PRO A 21 18.22 -8.53 -11.77
CA PRO A 21 18.76 -7.18 -11.61
C PRO A 21 17.75 -6.13 -11.14
N GLU A 22 16.47 -6.29 -11.50
CA GLU A 22 15.39 -5.39 -11.11
C GLU A 22 15.18 -5.38 -9.59
N TRP A 23 15.28 -6.54 -8.94
CA TRP A 23 15.20 -6.62 -7.48
C TRP A 23 16.43 -6.01 -6.81
N LYS A 24 17.62 -6.25 -7.32
CA LYS A 24 18.84 -5.64 -6.80
C LYS A 24 18.78 -4.12 -6.89
N LYS A 25 18.36 -3.58 -8.03
CA LYS A 25 18.15 -2.13 -8.20
C LYS A 25 17.10 -1.59 -7.23
N THR A 26 16.00 -2.32 -7.05
CA THR A 26 14.92 -1.91 -6.13
C THR A 26 15.40 -1.84 -4.69
N LEU A 27 15.99 -2.92 -4.18
CA LEU A 27 16.37 -3.00 -2.78
C LEU A 27 17.57 -2.08 -2.47
N GLN A 28 18.54 -2.00 -3.38
CA GLN A 28 19.67 -1.08 -3.24
C GLN A 28 19.21 0.37 -3.18
N PHE A 29 18.35 0.78 -4.13
CA PHE A 29 17.76 2.13 -4.13
C PHE A 29 17.04 2.43 -2.82
N TYR A 30 16.24 1.48 -2.30
CA TYR A 30 15.50 1.68 -1.06
C TYR A 30 16.44 1.82 0.14
N VAL A 31 17.45 0.97 0.26
CA VAL A 31 18.46 1.04 1.33
C VAL A 31 19.24 2.35 1.26
N ASP A 32 19.71 2.75 0.07
CA ASP A 32 20.48 3.98 -0.11
C ASP A 32 19.63 5.21 0.21
N LEU A 33 18.38 5.25 -0.26
CA LEU A 33 17.46 6.35 0.03
C LEU A 33 17.18 6.48 1.53
N MET A 34 16.86 5.36 2.20
CA MET A 34 16.58 5.40 3.63
C MET A 34 17.82 5.72 4.48
N LYS A 35 18.99 5.34 4.01
CA LYS A 35 20.26 5.68 4.68
C LYS A 35 20.61 7.15 4.52
N ALA A 36 20.34 7.74 3.36
CA ALA A 36 20.67 9.14 3.07
C ALA A 36 19.64 10.12 3.66
N ASP A 37 18.34 9.82 3.49
CA ASP A 37 17.23 10.76 3.70
C ASP A 37 16.09 10.18 4.55
N GLY A 38 16.20 8.93 4.99
CA GLY A 38 15.18 8.28 5.82
C GLY A 38 15.15 8.86 7.25
N PRO A 39 13.98 8.88 7.90
CA PRO A 39 13.90 9.30 9.29
C PRO A 39 14.56 8.29 10.22
N GLU A 40 14.95 8.74 11.41
CA GLU A 40 15.38 7.85 12.48
C GLU A 40 14.30 6.78 12.76
N GLY A 41 14.72 5.52 12.90
CA GLY A 41 13.81 4.39 13.10
C GLY A 41 13.10 3.89 11.83
N ALA A 42 13.49 4.33 10.63
CA ALA A 42 12.85 3.98 9.36
C ALA A 42 12.65 2.47 9.14
N SER A 43 13.55 1.62 9.67
CA SER A 43 13.45 0.16 9.58
C SER A 43 12.32 -0.46 10.40
N SER A 44 11.73 0.28 11.35
CA SER A 44 10.67 -0.19 12.25
C SER A 44 9.42 0.68 12.23
N ASN A 45 9.46 1.84 11.55
CA ASN A 45 8.30 2.73 11.47
C ASN A 45 7.20 2.13 10.61
N GLY A 46 5.98 2.12 11.13
CA GLY A 46 4.75 1.83 10.39
C GLY A 46 4.02 3.11 9.97
N PHE A 47 2.75 2.95 9.57
CA PHE A 47 1.89 4.04 9.13
C PHE A 47 1.78 5.17 10.18
N ASN A 48 1.52 4.83 11.44
CA ASN A 48 1.26 5.83 12.49
C ASN A 48 2.51 6.65 12.83
N GLU A 49 3.67 6.01 12.90
CA GLU A 49 4.95 6.68 13.17
C GLU A 49 5.31 7.65 12.04
N ASN A 50 5.16 7.19 10.78
CA ASN A 50 5.41 8.02 9.60
C ASN A 50 4.40 9.17 9.48
N LEU A 51 3.11 8.93 9.78
CA LEU A 51 2.09 9.97 9.84
C LEU A 51 2.48 11.06 10.86
N ALA A 52 2.87 10.66 12.06
CA ALA A 52 3.27 11.61 13.10
C ALA A 52 4.50 12.44 12.70
N LEU A 53 5.50 11.82 12.08
CA LEU A 53 6.69 12.51 11.57
C LEU A 53 6.33 13.52 10.47
N PHE A 54 5.47 13.13 9.52
CA PHE A 54 5.05 14.00 8.44
C PHE A 54 4.20 15.19 8.95
N GLN A 55 3.22 14.92 9.83
CA GLN A 55 2.40 15.97 10.46
C GLN A 55 3.24 16.99 11.25
N GLN A 56 4.37 16.56 11.81
CA GLN A 56 5.31 17.45 12.51
C GLN A 56 6.24 18.23 11.57
N GLY A 57 6.21 17.95 10.26
CA GLY A 57 7.08 18.58 9.27
C GLY A 57 8.51 18.06 9.28
N LYS A 58 8.73 16.84 9.78
CA LYS A 58 10.06 16.20 9.84
C LYS A 58 10.42 15.44 8.57
N CYS A 59 9.46 15.23 7.68
CA CYS A 59 9.66 14.57 6.39
C CYS A 59 9.21 15.48 5.25
N GLY A 60 10.01 15.60 4.20
CA GLY A 60 9.67 16.38 3.00
C GLY A 60 8.76 15.62 2.03
N MET A 61 8.79 14.28 2.08
CA MET A 61 7.93 13.39 1.28
C MET A 61 7.52 12.19 2.10
N TRP A 62 6.32 11.68 1.78
CA TRP A 62 5.80 10.43 2.34
C TRP A 62 4.98 9.70 1.26
N ILE A 63 5.29 8.44 1.05
CA ILE A 63 4.59 7.58 0.09
C ILE A 63 3.86 6.51 0.88
N ASP A 64 2.52 6.60 0.91
CA ASP A 64 1.67 5.67 1.66
C ASP A 64 0.22 5.71 1.12
N ALA A 65 -0.72 5.16 1.89
CA ALA A 65 -2.11 5.09 1.54
C ALA A 65 -2.79 6.47 1.47
N THR A 66 -3.67 6.65 0.50
CA THR A 66 -4.40 7.91 0.27
C THR A 66 -5.27 8.35 1.45
N VAL A 67 -5.64 7.44 2.36
CA VAL A 67 -6.34 7.77 3.60
C VAL A 67 -5.55 8.74 4.49
N ALA A 68 -4.22 8.76 4.38
CA ALA A 68 -3.37 9.70 5.12
C ALA A 68 -3.69 11.17 4.79
N ALA A 69 -4.23 11.45 3.61
CA ALA A 69 -4.48 12.81 3.14
C ALA A 69 -5.39 13.61 4.07
N SER A 70 -6.46 13.02 4.61
CA SER A 70 -7.33 13.69 5.57
C SER A 70 -6.63 14.04 6.88
N PHE A 71 -5.77 13.15 7.36
CA PHE A 71 -5.01 13.37 8.61
C PHE A 71 -3.93 14.46 8.46
N VAL A 72 -3.22 14.46 7.33
CA VAL A 72 -2.16 15.46 7.10
C VAL A 72 -2.72 16.82 6.74
N SER A 73 -3.97 16.89 6.26
CA SER A 73 -4.68 18.15 5.95
C SER A 73 -5.43 18.73 7.14
N ASP A 74 -5.52 18.04 8.28
CA ASP A 74 -6.22 18.56 9.46
C ASP A 74 -5.34 19.62 10.17
N PRO A 75 -5.75 20.90 10.17
CA PRO A 75 -4.97 21.96 10.81
C PRO A 75 -4.89 21.85 12.33
N LYS A 76 -5.72 21.02 12.96
CA LYS A 76 -5.68 20.77 14.40
C LYS A 76 -4.59 19.76 14.77
N ALA A 77 -4.24 18.86 13.84
CA ALA A 77 -3.30 17.77 14.07
C ALA A 77 -1.98 17.92 13.30
N SER A 78 -1.97 18.68 12.20
CA SER A 78 -0.84 18.77 11.28
C SER A 78 -0.28 20.19 11.21
N LYS A 79 1.02 20.33 11.43
CA LYS A 79 1.76 21.60 11.28
C LYS A 79 2.00 21.95 9.81
N VAL A 80 1.75 21.03 8.91
CA VAL A 80 1.97 21.18 7.45
C VAL A 80 0.68 21.13 6.65
N ALA A 81 -0.47 21.23 7.28
CA ALA A 81 -1.78 21.07 6.67
C ALA A 81 -2.02 21.95 5.42
N ASP A 82 -1.47 23.16 5.43
CA ASP A 82 -1.56 24.16 4.34
C ASP A 82 -0.41 24.07 3.32
N LYS A 83 0.52 23.10 3.48
CA LYS A 83 1.76 22.98 2.70
C LYS A 83 1.88 21.67 1.93
N VAL A 84 0.88 20.81 2.00
CA VAL A 84 0.93 19.47 1.42
C VAL A 84 0.42 19.49 -0.01
N GLY A 85 1.25 18.98 -0.93
CA GLY A 85 0.86 18.62 -2.29
C GLY A 85 0.62 17.11 -2.42
N TYR A 86 -0.22 16.71 -3.36
CA TYR A 86 -0.58 15.31 -3.59
C TYR A 86 -0.24 14.89 -5.01
N ALA A 87 0.39 13.74 -5.17
CA ALA A 87 0.75 13.21 -6.47
C ALA A 87 0.64 11.68 -6.50
N LEU A 88 0.51 11.11 -7.68
CA LEU A 88 0.62 9.67 -7.87
C LEU A 88 2.05 9.20 -7.56
N ALA A 89 2.18 7.98 -7.04
CA ALA A 89 3.48 7.37 -6.80
C ALA A 89 4.32 7.32 -8.09
N PRO A 90 5.66 7.50 -8.00
CA PRO A 90 6.56 7.41 -9.15
C PRO A 90 6.49 6.06 -9.86
N ASP A 91 6.66 6.05 -11.18
CA ASP A 91 6.67 4.85 -12.01
C ASP A 91 8.05 4.56 -12.65
N ASN A 92 9.03 5.40 -12.34
CA ASN A 92 10.39 5.28 -12.88
C ASN A 92 10.44 5.21 -14.42
N GLY A 93 9.48 5.82 -15.10
CA GLY A 93 9.37 5.82 -16.56
C GLY A 93 8.88 4.51 -17.19
N LEU A 94 8.51 3.52 -16.38
CA LEU A 94 8.04 2.20 -16.87
C LEU A 94 6.52 2.13 -17.05
N GLY A 95 5.78 3.17 -16.64
CA GLY A 95 4.31 3.18 -16.71
C GLY A 95 3.63 2.23 -15.71
N LYS A 96 4.40 1.57 -14.85
CA LYS A 96 3.88 0.73 -13.75
C LYS A 96 4.28 1.32 -12.41
N ARG A 97 3.27 1.54 -11.56
CA ARG A 97 3.45 2.04 -10.20
C ARG A 97 3.22 0.92 -9.20
N GLY A 98 3.82 1.04 -8.03
CA GLY A 98 3.42 0.21 -6.88
C GLY A 98 2.07 0.64 -6.32
N ASN A 99 1.15 0.98 -7.19
CA ASN A 99 -0.17 1.55 -6.89
C ASN A 99 -1.14 0.43 -6.52
N TRP A 100 -1.25 0.15 -5.24
CA TRP A 100 -2.02 -0.94 -4.67
C TRP A 100 -3.43 -0.49 -4.28
N LEU A 101 -4.37 -1.42 -4.33
CA LEU A 101 -5.70 -1.27 -3.76
C LEU A 101 -5.74 -1.96 -2.40
N TRP A 102 -5.79 -1.16 -1.35
CA TRP A 102 -6.06 -1.64 -0.01
C TRP A 102 -7.49 -1.27 0.35
N ALA A 103 -8.30 -2.26 0.69
CA ALA A 103 -9.67 -2.05 1.13
C ALA A 103 -9.93 -2.82 2.43
N TRP A 104 -10.36 -2.10 3.43
CA TRP A 104 -10.92 -2.71 4.63
C TRP A 104 -12.35 -3.18 4.33
N SER A 105 -12.72 -4.35 4.83
CA SER A 105 -14.04 -4.94 4.65
C SER A 105 -14.69 -5.22 5.99
N LEU A 106 -15.99 -4.98 6.08
CA LEU A 106 -16.82 -5.48 7.16
C LEU A 106 -17.27 -6.88 6.81
N ALA A 107 -17.15 -7.83 7.75
CA ALA A 107 -17.55 -9.20 7.56
C ALA A 107 -18.54 -9.65 8.64
N ILE A 108 -19.45 -10.52 8.27
CA ILE A 108 -20.42 -11.13 9.18
C ILE A 108 -19.99 -12.59 9.38
N PRO A 109 -19.54 -13.01 10.58
CA PRO A 109 -19.16 -14.38 10.84
C PRO A 109 -20.34 -15.33 10.65
N ALA A 110 -20.14 -16.47 9.97
CA ALA A 110 -21.19 -17.45 9.68
C ALA A 110 -21.89 -18.00 10.95
N GLY A 111 -21.15 -18.06 12.08
CA GLY A 111 -21.68 -18.54 13.36
C GLY A 111 -22.47 -17.50 14.16
N THR A 112 -22.66 -16.27 13.67
CA THR A 112 -23.40 -15.24 14.41
C THR A 112 -24.85 -15.62 14.66
N LYS A 113 -25.37 -15.27 15.84
CA LYS A 113 -26.79 -15.38 16.16
C LYS A 113 -27.59 -14.09 15.91
N LYS A 114 -26.93 -13.09 15.30
CA LYS A 114 -27.50 -11.75 15.04
C LYS A 114 -27.29 -11.34 13.59
N ALA A 115 -27.43 -12.27 12.64
CA ALA A 115 -27.14 -12.03 11.22
C ALA A 115 -27.92 -10.83 10.67
N ASP A 116 -29.23 -10.76 10.89
CA ASP A 116 -30.09 -9.68 10.38
C ASP A 116 -29.67 -8.29 10.91
N ALA A 117 -29.30 -8.21 12.19
CA ALA A 117 -28.84 -6.94 12.79
C ALA A 117 -27.47 -6.53 12.24
N ALA A 118 -26.58 -7.51 12.04
CA ALA A 118 -25.25 -7.28 11.48
C ALA A 118 -25.34 -6.85 10.02
N GLU A 119 -26.21 -7.46 9.22
CA GLU A 119 -26.45 -7.08 7.83
C GLU A 119 -26.98 -5.64 7.72
N LYS A 120 -27.96 -5.28 8.54
CA LYS A 120 -28.48 -3.90 8.60
C LYS A 120 -27.37 -2.90 8.95
N PHE A 121 -26.54 -3.23 9.94
CA PHE A 121 -25.42 -2.38 10.31
C PHE A 121 -24.39 -2.22 9.18
N VAL A 122 -23.96 -3.33 8.57
CA VAL A 122 -22.99 -3.29 7.47
C VAL A 122 -23.53 -2.49 6.30
N SER A 123 -24.80 -2.74 5.90
CA SER A 123 -25.46 -2.01 4.82
C SER A 123 -25.53 -0.51 5.10
N TRP A 124 -25.86 -0.12 6.33
CA TRP A 124 -25.87 1.27 6.74
C TRP A 124 -24.48 1.88 6.77
N ALA A 125 -23.51 1.22 7.42
CA ALA A 125 -22.14 1.73 7.60
C ALA A 125 -21.37 1.90 6.28
N THR A 126 -21.81 1.23 5.21
CA THR A 126 -21.23 1.38 3.86
C THR A 126 -22.12 2.19 2.90
N SER A 127 -23.18 2.84 3.41
CA SER A 127 -24.16 3.59 2.61
C SER A 127 -23.73 5.03 2.33
N LYS A 128 -24.41 5.68 1.37
CA LYS A 128 -24.32 7.13 1.15
C LYS A 128 -24.76 7.92 2.38
N HIS A 129 -25.80 7.43 3.08
CA HIS A 129 -26.32 8.08 4.27
C HIS A 129 -25.27 8.14 5.41
N TYR A 130 -24.46 7.08 5.58
CA TYR A 130 -23.33 7.13 6.52
C TYR A 130 -22.30 8.20 6.13
N ILE A 131 -21.97 8.31 4.85
CA ILE A 131 -21.07 9.34 4.34
C ILE A 131 -21.60 10.75 4.69
N GLU A 132 -22.89 11.00 4.43
CA GLU A 132 -23.55 12.28 4.74
C GLU A 132 -23.58 12.56 6.24
N LEU A 133 -23.80 11.52 7.07
CA LEU A 133 -23.73 11.63 8.52
C LEU A 133 -22.33 12.04 8.98
N VAL A 134 -21.28 11.39 8.48
CA VAL A 134 -19.89 11.76 8.82
C VAL A 134 -19.60 13.18 8.36
N ALA A 135 -19.97 13.54 7.15
CA ALA A 135 -19.79 14.91 6.63
C ALA A 135 -20.47 15.96 7.51
N SER A 136 -21.67 15.66 8.01
CA SER A 136 -22.43 16.57 8.87
C SER A 136 -21.84 16.75 10.28
N LYS A 137 -21.12 15.75 10.79
CA LYS A 137 -20.56 15.74 12.15
C LYS A 137 -19.09 16.16 12.18
N GLU A 138 -18.31 15.66 11.25
CA GLU A 138 -16.84 15.78 11.23
C GLU A 138 -16.32 16.65 10.06
N GLY A 139 -17.22 17.05 9.15
CA GLY A 139 -16.87 17.78 7.93
C GLY A 139 -16.49 16.89 6.76
N TRP A 140 -16.64 17.41 5.54
CA TRP A 140 -16.40 16.67 4.28
C TRP A 140 -14.97 16.15 4.13
N ALA A 141 -13.96 16.87 4.63
CA ALA A 141 -12.56 16.43 4.54
C ALA A 141 -12.27 15.13 5.32
N ASN A 142 -13.08 14.83 6.33
CA ASN A 142 -12.93 13.66 7.19
C ASN A 142 -13.81 12.47 6.78
N VAL A 143 -14.58 12.62 5.69
CA VAL A 143 -15.33 11.50 5.13
C VAL A 143 -14.34 10.43 4.62
N PRO A 144 -14.52 9.16 5.00
CA PRO A 144 -13.68 8.08 4.48
C PRO A 144 -13.67 8.08 2.94
N PRO A 145 -12.51 8.09 2.29
CA PRO A 145 -12.41 8.11 0.83
C PRO A 145 -12.72 6.74 0.23
N GLY A 146 -13.91 6.23 0.45
CA GLY A 146 -14.32 4.90 0.07
C GLY A 146 -14.36 4.67 -1.45
N THR A 147 -15.04 3.60 -1.85
CA THR A 147 -15.14 3.14 -3.24
C THR A 147 -16.37 3.69 -3.98
N ARG A 148 -17.10 4.62 -3.39
CA ARG A 148 -18.31 5.18 -4.02
C ARG A 148 -17.98 6.39 -4.89
N THR A 149 -18.13 6.26 -6.20
CA THR A 149 -17.94 7.35 -7.17
C THR A 149 -18.79 8.59 -6.85
N SER A 150 -19.98 8.38 -6.24
CA SER A 150 -20.84 9.51 -5.83
C SER A 150 -20.20 10.44 -4.81
N LEU A 151 -19.26 9.98 -3.99
CA LEU A 151 -18.51 10.84 -3.09
C LEU A 151 -17.58 11.76 -3.88
N TYR A 152 -16.82 11.21 -4.80
CA TYR A 152 -15.84 11.97 -5.62
C TYR A 152 -16.53 12.98 -6.55
N ASN A 153 -17.79 12.75 -6.92
CA ASN A 153 -18.61 13.66 -7.70
C ASN A 153 -19.36 14.70 -6.85
N ASN A 154 -19.23 14.66 -5.53
CA ASN A 154 -19.87 15.61 -4.63
C ASN A 154 -19.07 16.93 -4.59
N PRO A 155 -19.66 18.10 -4.94
CA PRO A 155 -18.95 19.38 -4.97
C PRO A 155 -18.40 19.81 -3.60
N GLU A 156 -19.11 19.54 -2.52
CA GLU A 156 -18.67 19.88 -1.17
C GLU A 156 -17.45 19.04 -0.75
N TYR A 157 -17.43 17.74 -1.12
CA TYR A 157 -16.26 16.91 -0.90
C TYR A 157 -15.06 17.37 -1.72
N GLN A 158 -15.24 17.67 -3.00
CA GLN A 158 -14.17 18.17 -3.87
C GLN A 158 -13.58 19.48 -3.36
N LYS A 159 -14.42 20.37 -2.82
CA LYS A 159 -13.99 21.65 -2.24
C LYS A 159 -13.21 21.45 -0.93
N ALA A 160 -13.66 20.55 -0.08
CA ALA A 160 -13.06 20.29 1.24
C ALA A 160 -11.83 19.39 1.18
N ALA A 161 -11.73 18.53 0.15
CA ALA A 161 -10.70 17.50 0.02
C ALA A 161 -9.88 17.70 -1.28
N PRO A 162 -8.88 18.57 -1.30
CA PRO A 162 -8.07 18.84 -2.50
C PRO A 162 -7.37 17.60 -3.06
N PHE A 163 -7.24 16.55 -2.24
CA PHE A 163 -6.70 15.25 -2.60
C PHE A 163 -7.72 14.32 -3.28
N ALA A 164 -9.01 14.66 -3.32
CA ALA A 164 -10.07 13.75 -3.79
C ALA A 164 -9.83 13.24 -5.22
N LYS A 165 -9.45 14.12 -6.14
CA LYS A 165 -9.15 13.72 -7.52
C LYS A 165 -7.98 12.76 -7.59
N MET A 166 -6.88 13.04 -6.91
CA MET A 166 -5.69 12.16 -6.87
C MET A 166 -6.03 10.80 -6.27
N THR A 167 -6.85 10.77 -5.22
CA THR A 167 -7.32 9.51 -4.62
C THR A 167 -8.11 8.67 -5.61
N LEU A 168 -9.05 9.26 -6.34
CA LEU A 168 -9.83 8.57 -7.37
C LEU A 168 -8.93 8.10 -8.52
N ASP A 169 -8.00 8.95 -8.98
CA ASP A 169 -7.04 8.59 -10.02
C ASP A 169 -6.15 7.41 -9.58
N SER A 170 -5.72 7.38 -8.31
CA SER A 170 -4.96 6.26 -7.73
C SER A 170 -5.76 4.96 -7.73
N ILE A 171 -7.04 5.01 -7.33
CA ILE A 171 -7.93 3.85 -7.33
C ILE A 171 -8.10 3.31 -8.76
N ASN A 172 -8.38 4.20 -9.71
CA ASN A 172 -8.62 3.82 -11.11
C ASN A 172 -7.36 3.33 -11.83
N ALA A 173 -6.18 3.79 -11.41
CA ALA A 173 -4.90 3.38 -11.98
C ALA A 173 -4.35 2.07 -11.41
N ALA A 174 -4.95 1.53 -10.35
CA ALA A 174 -4.54 0.26 -9.80
C ALA A 174 -4.94 -0.90 -10.72
N ASP A 175 -3.96 -1.71 -11.09
CA ASP A 175 -4.16 -2.87 -11.97
C ASP A 175 -3.59 -4.14 -11.29
N PRO A 176 -4.38 -4.78 -10.42
CA PRO A 176 -3.94 -5.97 -9.72
C PRO A 176 -3.82 -7.21 -10.61
N THR A 177 -4.41 -7.18 -11.80
CA THR A 177 -4.34 -8.30 -12.77
C THR A 177 -3.12 -8.24 -13.66
N HIS A 178 -2.54 -7.04 -13.85
CA HIS A 178 -1.29 -6.84 -14.58
C HIS A 178 -0.33 -5.95 -13.74
N PRO A 179 0.12 -6.43 -12.57
CA PRO A 179 0.79 -5.58 -11.58
C PRO A 179 2.22 -5.19 -11.99
N THR A 180 2.81 -5.86 -12.97
CA THR A 180 4.20 -5.69 -13.39
C THR A 180 4.31 -5.42 -14.90
N VAL A 181 5.50 -4.94 -15.35
CA VAL A 181 5.77 -4.71 -16.79
C VAL A 181 5.79 -6.03 -17.55
N LYS A 182 6.46 -7.05 -17.00
CA LYS A 182 6.49 -8.40 -17.56
C LYS A 182 5.28 -9.19 -17.05
N PRO A 183 4.70 -10.14 -17.81
CA PRO A 183 3.61 -10.98 -17.35
C PRO A 183 3.95 -11.76 -16.08
N VAL A 184 2.92 -12.03 -15.27
CA VAL A 184 3.01 -12.84 -14.03
C VAL A 184 1.81 -13.77 -13.93
N PRO A 185 1.94 -14.91 -13.22
CA PRO A 185 0.87 -15.89 -13.10
C PRO A 185 -0.10 -15.59 -11.93
N TYR A 186 0.08 -14.48 -11.25
CA TYR A 186 -0.67 -14.12 -10.05
C TYR A 186 -1.41 -12.79 -10.18
N VAL A 187 -2.38 -12.58 -9.29
CA VAL A 187 -3.07 -11.31 -9.07
C VAL A 187 -2.51 -10.64 -7.82
N GLY A 188 -2.43 -9.31 -7.84
CA GLY A 188 -2.02 -8.47 -6.70
C GLY A 188 -0.84 -7.57 -7.00
N VAL A 189 -0.86 -6.36 -6.45
CA VAL A 189 0.23 -5.38 -6.56
C VAL A 189 1.14 -5.43 -5.33
N GLN A 190 0.55 -5.31 -4.13
CA GLN A 190 1.24 -5.34 -2.84
C GLN A 190 1.39 -6.75 -2.27
N PHE A 191 0.74 -7.72 -2.85
CA PHE A 191 0.76 -9.12 -2.44
C PHE A 191 0.65 -10.02 -3.67
N VAL A 192 0.90 -11.31 -3.48
CA VAL A 192 0.61 -12.37 -4.46
C VAL A 192 -0.56 -13.17 -3.92
N ALA A 193 -1.64 -13.29 -4.69
CA ALA A 193 -2.89 -13.93 -4.25
C ALA A 193 -2.79 -15.46 -4.25
N ILE A 194 -1.91 -16.00 -3.41
CA ILE A 194 -1.73 -17.46 -3.16
C ILE A 194 -1.68 -17.72 -1.65
N PRO A 195 -2.04 -18.93 -1.19
CA PRO A 195 -2.06 -19.27 0.23
C PRO A 195 -0.71 -19.08 0.94
N GLU A 196 0.38 -19.37 0.27
CA GLU A 196 1.75 -19.32 0.81
C GLU A 196 2.24 -17.90 1.05
N PHE A 197 1.63 -16.90 0.41
CA PHE A 197 2.18 -15.55 0.37
C PHE A 197 2.24 -14.88 1.75
N GLN A 198 1.33 -15.15 2.65
CA GLN A 198 1.36 -14.50 3.96
C GLN A 198 2.63 -14.87 4.75
N GLY A 199 3.01 -16.14 4.74
CA GLY A 199 4.25 -16.61 5.35
C GLY A 199 5.49 -16.11 4.58
N LEU A 200 5.48 -16.31 3.27
CA LEU A 200 6.57 -15.89 2.39
C LEU A 200 6.79 -14.37 2.42
N GLY A 201 5.72 -13.59 2.32
CA GLY A 201 5.78 -12.12 2.37
C GLY A 201 6.35 -11.61 3.69
N THR A 202 6.00 -12.24 4.82
CA THR A 202 6.58 -11.94 6.13
C THR A 202 8.08 -12.24 6.15
N THR A 203 8.49 -13.40 5.69
CA THR A 203 9.92 -13.81 5.63
C THR A 203 10.73 -12.84 4.77
N VAL A 204 10.29 -12.55 3.55
CA VAL A 204 10.98 -11.61 2.65
C VAL A 204 11.01 -10.20 3.24
N GLY A 205 9.92 -9.76 3.86
CA GLY A 205 9.84 -8.46 4.54
C GLY A 205 10.88 -8.34 5.67
N GLN A 206 11.07 -9.39 6.48
CA GLN A 206 12.08 -9.42 7.54
C GLN A 206 13.50 -9.35 6.97
N LEU A 207 13.80 -10.08 5.89
CA LEU A 207 15.09 -10.03 5.21
C LEU A 207 15.41 -8.64 4.68
N PHE A 208 14.42 -7.97 4.08
CA PHE A 208 14.59 -6.61 3.57
C PHE A 208 14.72 -5.58 4.70
N SER A 209 14.00 -5.76 5.81
CA SER A 209 14.18 -4.93 7.02
C SER A 209 15.57 -5.10 7.62
N ALA A 210 16.14 -6.31 7.63
CA ALA A 210 17.50 -6.56 8.08
C ALA A 210 18.53 -5.85 7.18
N ALA A 211 18.34 -5.87 5.86
CA ALA A 211 19.18 -5.11 4.92
C ALA A 211 19.07 -3.60 5.15
N LEU A 212 17.85 -3.08 5.37
CA LEU A 212 17.60 -1.68 5.67
C LEU A 212 18.27 -1.24 6.98
N ALA A 213 18.27 -2.11 7.99
CA ALA A 213 18.95 -1.88 9.27
C ALA A 213 20.47 -2.07 9.22
N GLY A 214 21.04 -2.44 8.07
CA GLY A 214 22.48 -2.70 7.91
C GLY A 214 22.97 -4.00 8.55
N GLN A 215 22.05 -4.91 8.91
CA GLN A 215 22.37 -6.22 9.50
C GLN A 215 22.69 -7.28 8.46
N SER A 216 22.33 -7.04 7.21
CA SER A 216 22.58 -7.91 6.06
C SER A 216 22.95 -7.08 4.84
N SER A 217 23.72 -7.65 3.91
CA SER A 217 23.91 -7.03 2.61
C SER A 217 22.65 -7.16 1.74
N VAL A 218 22.51 -6.29 0.74
CA VAL A 218 21.43 -6.40 -0.26
C VAL A 218 21.48 -7.73 -0.99
N ASP A 219 22.67 -8.17 -1.37
CA ASP A 219 22.87 -9.44 -2.10
C ASP A 219 22.51 -10.66 -1.23
N ASP A 220 22.89 -10.67 0.05
CA ASP A 220 22.52 -11.76 0.97
C ASP A 220 21.01 -11.80 1.24
N ALA A 221 20.39 -10.63 1.44
CA ALA A 221 18.94 -10.54 1.64
C ALA A 221 18.16 -11.07 0.42
N LEU A 222 18.59 -10.70 -0.79
CA LEU A 222 17.97 -11.19 -2.04
C LEU A 222 18.21 -12.67 -2.26
N LYS A 223 19.42 -13.16 -1.96
CA LYS A 223 19.70 -14.60 -2.03
C LYS A 223 18.81 -15.41 -1.09
N GLN A 224 18.70 -14.99 0.17
CA GLN A 224 17.84 -15.65 1.15
C GLN A 224 16.35 -15.56 0.76
N ALA A 225 15.91 -14.42 0.18
CA ALA A 225 14.55 -14.27 -0.35
C ALA A 225 14.31 -15.23 -1.53
N GLN A 226 15.28 -15.40 -2.43
CA GLN A 226 15.21 -16.35 -3.54
C GLN A 226 15.09 -17.80 -3.01
N ASP A 227 15.93 -18.16 -2.03
CA ASP A 227 15.93 -19.51 -1.45
C ASP A 227 14.59 -19.80 -0.72
N ALA A 228 14.10 -18.85 0.10
CA ALA A 228 12.82 -18.97 0.80
C ALA A 228 11.63 -19.08 -0.16
N ALA A 229 11.61 -18.26 -1.22
CA ALA A 229 10.57 -18.31 -2.22
C ALA A 229 10.60 -19.61 -3.03
N THR A 230 11.80 -20.13 -3.35
CA THR A 230 11.96 -21.42 -4.04
C THR A 230 11.41 -22.56 -3.18
N ALA A 231 11.74 -22.58 -1.90
CA ALA A 231 11.24 -23.60 -0.97
C ALA A 231 9.71 -23.56 -0.89
N ALA A 232 9.12 -22.37 -0.69
CA ALA A 232 7.67 -22.21 -0.60
C ALA A 232 6.94 -22.63 -1.89
N MET A 233 7.49 -22.29 -3.06
CA MET A 233 6.90 -22.66 -4.35
C MET A 233 7.03 -24.17 -4.64
N THR A 234 8.12 -24.81 -4.20
CA THR A 234 8.30 -26.25 -4.31
C THR A 234 7.32 -26.99 -3.38
N GLU A 235 7.21 -26.56 -2.12
CA GLU A 235 6.28 -27.14 -1.15
C GLU A 235 4.81 -26.96 -1.57
N GLY A 236 4.47 -25.80 -2.13
CA GLY A 236 3.16 -25.52 -2.68
C GLY A 236 2.85 -26.23 -4.01
N GLY A 237 3.84 -26.91 -4.61
CA GLY A 237 3.67 -27.66 -5.87
C GLY A 237 3.61 -26.80 -7.14
N TYR A 238 4.01 -25.54 -7.08
CA TYR A 238 4.04 -24.62 -8.23
C TYR A 238 5.24 -24.90 -9.15
N ILE A 239 6.36 -25.32 -8.57
CA ILE A 239 7.58 -25.72 -9.30
C ILE A 239 8.05 -27.08 -8.82
N LYS A 240 8.83 -27.78 -9.67
CA LYS A 240 9.41 -29.11 -9.40
C LYS A 240 10.82 -28.99 -8.86
#